data_16338c575952d015b0e30c3571bc06f9
#
_entry.id   16338c575952d015b0e30c3571bc06f9
#
_cell.length_a   1.000
_cell.length_b   1.000
_cell.length_c   1.000
_cell.angle_alpha   90.00
_cell.angle_beta   90.00
_cell.angle_gamma   90.00
#
_symmetry.space_group_name_H-M   'P 1'
#
loop_
_entity.id
_entity.type
_entity.pdbx_description
1 polymer ?
#
loop_
_entity_poly.entity_id
_entity_poly.type
_entity_poly.pdbx_seq_one_letter_code
_entity_poly.pdbx_strand_id
1 'polypeptide(L)'
;MQVEEKLEQLSVVPQAHPSYYMLHKYWGRKPHNLLDEYIELFTNKGDVVLDPFMGSGGVPIESNKLERKAIGIDLNPMACFITETTLLTDIDYDDLRQKFEDIIDSIPEDVIDLTYTTGEDGNDWLIDNAVWEEGKLVRIKYYKDTVRMIKDADETDIARTELAKEVLKKYEDLGYISYPKDKIMDYVKRSGKEYINELFTERNLLIAAFVIAGINKINDKKIRDMLLLVFSSALPNFSNMIPGDKRTVNGKSGWQISKFWVPKVHAEKNAINTLRMRLEKIIKGKQDVEKLLTETEYKISNTSSEKISFLDDETVDYVFTDPPYGDSISYFALSSFWSTWLNHTVDYKNEIIIDPYRNKREKDYSVRLDKVFKEVYRVLKKNSYMSFTFNNRHVKYWKIVIDAVYSAGFDLINVKWVDQPVASGTQGLNRKNTLKGDFVYTFKKLDKPCDFSDDHKNGEQIILDTMTDFTKKQKYVTTADLYEKLIPRIIKERAYYDSDDKLLDIDKFIAKTFNYEEQPDGKFGWTL
;
A
#
# COMPACT_ATOMS: atom_id res chain seq x y z
N MET A 1 25.54 26.14 -6.86
CA MET A 1 25.62 25.05 -5.87
C MET A 1 25.42 23.76 -6.63
N GLN A 2 26.32 22.81 -6.51
CA GLN A 2 26.18 21.51 -7.20
C GLN A 2 24.97 20.76 -6.64
N VAL A 3 24.33 19.87 -7.43
CA VAL A 3 23.14 19.11 -7.01
C VAL A 3 23.39 18.30 -5.74
N GLU A 4 24.57 17.75 -5.59
CA GLU A 4 24.98 16.97 -4.43
C GLU A 4 25.07 17.82 -3.14
N GLU A 5 25.53 19.08 -3.23
CA GLU A 5 25.51 20.03 -2.10
C GLU A 5 24.08 20.38 -1.68
N LYS A 6 23.19 20.58 -2.65
CA LYS A 6 21.76 20.78 -2.38
C LYS A 6 21.13 19.56 -1.71
N LEU A 7 21.47 18.35 -2.19
CA LEU A 7 21.02 17.10 -1.59
C LEU A 7 21.48 16.97 -0.13
N GLU A 8 22.71 17.35 0.19
CA GLU A 8 23.20 17.32 1.58
C GLU A 8 22.41 18.25 2.50
N GLN A 9 21.97 19.41 1.98
CA GLN A 9 21.19 20.39 2.73
C GLN A 9 19.69 20.11 2.74
N LEU A 10 19.21 19.23 1.86
CA LEU A 10 17.80 18.88 1.77
C LEU A 10 17.30 18.30 3.09
N SER A 11 16.25 18.88 3.65
CA SER A 11 15.58 18.41 4.86
C SER A 11 14.08 18.40 4.62
N VAL A 12 13.51 17.22 4.44
CA VAL A 12 12.08 17.05 4.18
C VAL A 12 11.36 16.70 5.46
N VAL A 13 10.39 17.54 5.84
CA VAL A 13 9.44 17.22 6.90
C VAL A 13 8.20 16.62 6.23
N PRO A 14 7.95 15.32 6.40
CA PRO A 14 6.85 14.65 5.72
C PRO A 14 5.49 15.24 6.07
N GLN A 15 4.64 15.43 5.06
CA GLN A 15 3.29 15.94 5.22
C GLN A 15 2.25 14.82 5.16
N ALA A 16 1.06 15.07 5.69
CA ALA A 16 -0.07 14.16 5.58
C ALA A 16 -0.46 13.92 4.12
N HIS A 17 -0.95 12.73 3.81
CA HIS A 17 -1.38 12.39 2.47
C HIS A 17 -2.55 13.26 2.01
N PRO A 18 -2.49 13.83 0.80
CA PRO A 18 -3.57 14.58 0.20
C PRO A 18 -4.77 13.67 -0.16
N SER A 19 -5.92 14.29 -0.45
CA SER A 19 -7.18 13.57 -0.75
C SER A 19 -7.05 12.55 -1.89
N TYR A 20 -6.28 12.86 -2.91
CA TYR A 20 -6.06 11.98 -4.06
C TYR A 20 -5.17 10.75 -3.74
N TYR A 21 -4.38 10.77 -2.67
CA TYR A 21 -3.73 9.56 -2.16
C TYR A 21 -4.72 8.65 -1.41
N MET A 22 -5.89 9.15 -1.05
CA MET A 22 -6.92 8.41 -0.33
C MET A 22 -7.98 7.78 -1.26
N LEU A 23 -7.81 7.86 -2.59
CA LEU A 23 -8.74 7.28 -3.57
C LEU A 23 -8.87 5.78 -3.44
N HIS A 24 -7.79 5.09 -3.17
CA HIS A 24 -7.79 3.64 -2.96
C HIS A 24 -6.79 3.24 -1.88
N LYS A 25 -7.03 2.15 -1.17
CA LYS A 25 -6.04 1.58 -0.24
C LYS A 25 -4.90 0.93 -1.03
N TYR A 26 -3.67 1.29 -0.68
CA TYR A 26 -2.46 0.60 -1.11
C TYR A 26 -1.39 0.72 -0.02
N TRP A 27 -0.45 -0.21 0.05
CA TRP A 27 0.54 -0.27 1.13
C TRP A 27 1.83 0.46 0.74
N GLY A 28 2.53 1.02 1.73
CA GLY A 28 3.88 1.56 1.56
C GLY A 28 3.98 2.92 0.87
N ARG A 29 2.88 3.69 0.75
CA ARG A 29 2.91 5.02 0.12
C ARG A 29 3.88 5.96 0.82
N LYS A 30 4.71 6.64 0.03
CA LYS A 30 5.61 7.69 0.51
C LYS A 30 4.90 9.04 0.60
N PRO A 31 5.35 9.95 1.48
CA PRO A 31 4.84 11.32 1.52
C PRO A 31 5.01 12.02 0.17
N HIS A 32 3.96 12.68 -0.32
CA HIS A 32 3.98 13.35 -1.61
C HIS A 32 5.08 14.41 -1.69
N ASN A 33 5.24 15.23 -0.65
CA ASN A 33 6.24 16.28 -0.62
C ASN A 33 7.68 15.75 -0.57
N LEU A 34 7.91 14.52 -0.12
CA LEU A 34 9.22 13.87 -0.27
C LEU A 34 9.52 13.62 -1.75
N LEU A 35 8.52 13.12 -2.49
CA LEU A 35 8.66 12.87 -3.92
C LEU A 35 8.87 14.17 -4.69
N ASP A 36 8.07 15.21 -4.39
CA ASP A 36 8.19 16.53 -5.01
C ASP A 36 9.61 17.10 -4.88
N GLU A 37 10.15 17.15 -3.67
CA GLU A 37 11.48 17.69 -3.38
C GLU A 37 12.61 16.93 -4.10
N TYR A 38 12.53 15.60 -4.18
CA TYR A 38 13.53 14.81 -4.87
C TYR A 38 13.41 14.93 -6.40
N ILE A 39 12.19 14.94 -6.94
CA ILE A 39 11.96 15.11 -8.38
C ILE A 39 12.46 16.50 -8.82
N GLU A 40 12.11 17.57 -8.10
CA GLU A 40 12.57 18.93 -8.42
C GLU A 40 14.08 19.09 -8.29
N LEU A 41 14.71 18.43 -7.32
CA LEU A 41 16.15 18.51 -7.12
C LEU A 41 16.94 17.94 -8.31
N PHE A 42 16.47 16.82 -8.88
CA PHE A 42 17.20 16.06 -9.89
C PHE A 42 16.73 16.27 -11.33
N THR A 43 15.64 17.02 -11.54
CA THR A 43 15.05 17.18 -12.88
C THR A 43 14.59 18.61 -13.14
N ASN A 44 14.41 18.92 -14.43
CA ASN A 44 13.74 20.10 -14.92
C ASN A 44 12.39 19.75 -15.55
N LYS A 45 11.55 20.76 -15.84
CA LYS A 45 10.30 20.56 -16.59
C LYS A 45 10.58 19.90 -17.96
N GLY A 46 9.77 18.91 -18.30
CA GLY A 46 9.90 18.12 -19.52
C GLY A 46 10.86 16.93 -19.43
N ASP A 47 11.68 16.81 -18.39
CA ASP A 47 12.52 15.64 -18.15
C ASP A 47 11.69 14.39 -17.86
N VAL A 48 12.27 13.21 -18.08
CA VAL A 48 11.65 11.90 -17.92
C VAL A 48 11.99 11.32 -16.55
N VAL A 49 10.96 11.03 -15.75
CA VAL A 49 11.08 10.37 -14.45
C VAL A 49 10.49 8.96 -14.52
N LEU A 50 11.26 7.98 -14.08
CA LEU A 50 10.87 6.56 -14.04
C LEU A 50 10.71 6.06 -12.60
N ASP A 51 9.62 5.31 -12.37
CA ASP A 51 9.47 4.44 -11.20
C ASP A 51 9.25 2.98 -11.63
N PRO A 52 10.25 2.10 -11.48
CA PRO A 52 10.14 0.69 -11.85
C PRO A 52 9.37 -0.18 -10.83
N PHE A 53 8.93 0.38 -9.69
CA PHE A 53 8.10 -0.26 -8.66
C PHE A 53 7.02 0.70 -8.17
N MET A 54 6.25 1.27 -9.10
CA MET A 54 5.45 2.46 -8.84
C MET A 54 4.34 2.29 -7.79
N GLY A 55 3.93 1.06 -7.47
CA GLY A 55 2.82 0.81 -6.57
C GLY A 55 1.58 1.58 -6.99
N SER A 56 1.00 2.35 -6.09
CA SER A 56 -0.19 3.18 -6.40
C SER A 56 0.13 4.54 -7.02
N GLY A 57 1.29 4.68 -7.66
CA GLY A 57 1.59 5.79 -8.58
C GLY A 57 2.03 7.10 -7.93
N GLY A 58 2.60 7.06 -6.72
CA GLY A 58 3.09 8.31 -6.10
C GLY A 58 4.03 9.08 -7.02
N VAL A 59 5.10 8.43 -7.50
CA VAL A 59 6.09 9.08 -8.38
C VAL A 59 5.48 9.55 -9.72
N PRO A 60 4.72 8.72 -10.48
CA PRO A 60 4.08 9.20 -11.70
C PRO A 60 3.14 10.39 -11.50
N ILE A 61 2.35 10.40 -10.43
CA ILE A 61 1.40 11.50 -10.15
C ILE A 61 2.17 12.79 -9.83
N GLU A 62 3.13 12.74 -8.90
CA GLU A 62 3.91 13.92 -8.52
C GLU A 62 4.77 14.43 -9.68
N SER A 63 5.35 13.53 -10.51
CA SER A 63 6.09 13.92 -11.71
C SER A 63 5.21 14.67 -12.71
N ASN A 64 4.00 14.19 -12.98
CA ASN A 64 3.07 14.87 -13.89
C ASN A 64 2.67 16.26 -13.37
N LYS A 65 2.34 16.38 -12.08
CA LYS A 65 2.05 17.66 -11.41
C LYS A 65 3.19 18.68 -11.57
N LEU A 66 4.42 18.20 -11.54
CA LEU A 66 5.61 19.03 -11.66
C LEU A 66 6.03 19.26 -13.11
N GLU A 67 5.21 18.93 -14.10
CA GLU A 67 5.48 19.06 -15.53
C GLU A 67 6.65 18.19 -16.01
N ARG A 68 6.86 17.00 -15.43
CA ARG A 68 7.81 15.97 -15.88
C ARG A 68 7.05 14.85 -16.59
N LYS A 69 7.67 14.28 -17.63
CA LYS A 69 7.15 13.06 -18.27
C LYS A 69 7.30 11.90 -17.31
N ALA A 70 6.21 11.19 -17.04
CA ALA A 70 6.17 10.16 -16.02
C ALA A 70 6.10 8.76 -16.63
N ILE A 71 6.96 7.86 -16.17
CA ILE A 71 6.91 6.44 -16.54
C ILE A 71 6.79 5.63 -15.24
N GLY A 72 5.69 4.89 -15.12
CA GLY A 72 5.46 3.98 -14.00
C GLY A 72 5.34 2.55 -14.46
N ILE A 73 6.03 1.64 -13.80
CA ILE A 73 5.98 0.20 -14.08
C ILE A 73 5.60 -0.53 -12.80
N ASP A 74 4.65 -1.44 -12.89
CA ASP A 74 4.36 -2.39 -11.82
C ASP A 74 3.79 -3.69 -12.40
N LEU A 75 4.19 -4.81 -11.84
CA LEU A 75 3.67 -6.11 -12.24
C LEU A 75 2.29 -6.40 -11.62
N ASN A 76 1.90 -5.66 -10.57
CA ASN A 76 0.59 -5.77 -9.95
C ASN A 76 -0.45 -4.97 -10.74
N PRO A 77 -1.44 -5.61 -11.39
CA PRO A 77 -2.44 -4.91 -12.18
C PRO A 77 -3.28 -3.92 -11.37
N MET A 78 -3.49 -4.17 -10.07
CA MET A 78 -4.17 -3.21 -9.20
C MET A 78 -3.38 -1.91 -9.00
N ALA A 79 -2.06 -1.99 -8.94
CA ALA A 79 -1.19 -0.82 -8.88
C ALA A 79 -1.37 0.05 -10.13
N CYS A 80 -1.30 -0.57 -11.30
CA CYS A 80 -1.50 0.10 -12.60
C CYS A 80 -2.90 0.71 -12.70
N PHE A 81 -3.93 -0.05 -12.36
CA PHE A 81 -5.32 0.42 -12.38
C PHE A 81 -5.55 1.65 -11.48
N ILE A 82 -5.04 1.62 -10.24
CA ILE A 82 -5.15 2.76 -9.31
C ILE A 82 -4.42 3.99 -9.87
N THR A 83 -3.23 3.80 -10.41
CA THR A 83 -2.42 4.89 -10.97
C THR A 83 -3.07 5.50 -12.20
N GLU A 84 -3.46 4.68 -13.18
CA GLU A 84 -4.13 5.13 -14.40
C GLU A 84 -5.42 5.88 -14.10
N THR A 85 -6.28 5.35 -13.22
CA THR A 85 -7.53 6.01 -12.84
C THR A 85 -7.30 7.29 -12.05
N THR A 86 -6.22 7.40 -11.28
CA THR A 86 -5.86 8.65 -10.60
C THR A 86 -5.40 9.72 -11.60
N LEU A 87 -4.68 9.33 -12.65
CA LEU A 87 -4.18 10.23 -13.71
C LEU A 87 -5.23 10.58 -14.78
N LEU A 88 -6.37 9.89 -14.85
CA LEU A 88 -7.44 10.24 -15.79
C LEU A 88 -7.89 11.69 -15.60
N THR A 89 -8.20 12.37 -16.70
CA THR A 89 -8.78 13.72 -16.73
C THR A 89 -10.05 13.78 -17.59
N ASP A 90 -10.74 14.91 -17.58
CA ASP A 90 -11.96 15.15 -18.36
C ASP A 90 -13.06 14.13 -18.04
N ILE A 91 -13.39 14.00 -16.76
CA ILE A 91 -14.43 13.11 -16.27
C ILE A 91 -15.74 13.91 -16.12
N ASP A 92 -16.81 13.44 -16.75
CA ASP A 92 -18.15 13.95 -16.48
C ASP A 92 -18.65 13.36 -15.14
N TYR A 93 -18.54 14.15 -14.08
CA TYR A 93 -18.93 13.73 -12.73
C TYR A 93 -20.44 13.64 -12.55
N ASP A 94 -21.23 14.35 -13.33
CA ASP A 94 -22.69 14.26 -13.26
C ASP A 94 -23.17 12.99 -13.96
N ASP A 95 -22.62 12.65 -15.12
CA ASP A 95 -22.86 11.34 -15.74
C ASP A 95 -22.37 10.20 -14.87
N LEU A 96 -21.21 10.35 -14.22
CA LEU A 96 -20.69 9.35 -13.27
C LEU A 96 -21.68 9.06 -12.13
N ARG A 97 -22.27 10.10 -11.52
CA ARG A 97 -23.30 9.97 -10.48
C ARG A 97 -24.56 9.32 -11.03
N GLN A 98 -25.02 9.77 -12.18
CA GLN A 98 -26.24 9.24 -12.79
C GLN A 98 -26.09 7.76 -13.13
N LYS A 99 -24.98 7.35 -13.76
CA LYS A 99 -24.70 5.95 -14.06
C LYS A 99 -24.59 5.08 -12.82
N PHE A 100 -24.03 5.63 -11.74
CA PHE A 100 -24.01 4.92 -10.47
C PHE A 100 -25.41 4.68 -9.92
N GLU A 101 -26.27 5.71 -9.86
CA GLU A 101 -27.64 5.54 -9.35
C GLU A 101 -28.48 4.66 -10.30
N ASP A 102 -28.33 4.75 -11.63
CA ASP A 102 -28.97 3.84 -12.59
C ASP A 102 -28.64 2.37 -12.29
N ILE A 103 -27.40 2.08 -11.88
CA ILE A 103 -26.99 0.73 -11.46
C ILE A 103 -27.70 0.33 -10.16
N ILE A 104 -27.73 1.20 -9.16
CA ILE A 104 -28.41 0.91 -7.88
C ILE A 104 -29.90 0.67 -8.09
N ASP A 105 -30.56 1.51 -8.89
CA ASP A 105 -31.99 1.41 -9.20
C ASP A 105 -32.34 0.15 -10.02
N SER A 106 -31.34 -0.41 -10.73
CA SER A 106 -31.51 -1.67 -11.47
C SER A 106 -31.44 -2.95 -10.62
N ILE A 107 -31.06 -2.83 -9.33
CA ILE A 107 -30.99 -3.97 -8.42
C ILE A 107 -32.43 -4.44 -8.12
N PRO A 108 -32.73 -5.74 -8.24
CA PRO A 108 -34.08 -6.26 -7.98
C PRO A 108 -34.60 -5.93 -6.58
N GLU A 109 -35.91 -5.68 -6.48
CA GLU A 109 -36.58 -5.31 -5.23
C GLU A 109 -36.39 -6.36 -4.14
N ASP A 110 -36.49 -7.66 -4.47
CA ASP A 110 -36.26 -8.76 -3.53
C ASP A 110 -34.82 -8.82 -2.97
N VAL A 111 -33.85 -8.19 -3.64
CA VAL A 111 -32.48 -8.00 -3.13
C VAL A 111 -32.39 -6.77 -2.24
N ILE A 112 -33.06 -5.68 -2.64
CA ILE A 112 -33.09 -4.44 -1.85
C ILE A 112 -33.80 -4.66 -0.51
N ASP A 113 -34.89 -5.42 -0.48
CA ASP A 113 -35.65 -5.74 0.74
C ASP A 113 -34.81 -6.44 1.81
N LEU A 114 -33.77 -7.19 1.41
CA LEU A 114 -32.85 -7.82 2.34
C LEU A 114 -32.01 -6.79 3.15
N THR A 115 -31.93 -5.54 2.67
CA THR A 115 -31.20 -4.45 3.35
C THR A 115 -32.01 -3.71 4.39
N TYR A 116 -33.29 -4.11 4.62
CA TYR A 116 -34.18 -3.50 5.58
C TYR A 116 -34.34 -4.34 6.85
N THR A 117 -34.76 -3.68 7.92
CA THR A 117 -35.19 -4.29 9.20
C THR A 117 -36.53 -3.72 9.60
N THR A 118 -37.38 -4.53 10.24
CA THR A 118 -38.66 -4.07 10.78
C THR A 118 -38.42 -3.38 12.12
N GLY A 119 -38.81 -2.11 12.22
CA GLY A 119 -38.72 -1.33 13.46
C GLY A 119 -39.83 -1.67 14.46
N GLU A 120 -39.74 -1.10 15.67
CA GLU A 120 -40.77 -1.26 16.73
C GLU A 120 -42.15 -0.74 16.32
N ASP A 121 -42.21 0.14 15.33
CA ASP A 121 -43.45 0.69 14.75
C ASP A 121 -44.07 -0.20 13.67
N GLY A 122 -43.47 -1.38 13.41
CA GLY A 122 -43.91 -2.31 12.38
C GLY A 122 -43.58 -1.92 10.95
N ASN A 123 -42.89 -0.79 10.73
CA ASN A 123 -42.43 -0.38 9.39
C ASN A 123 -41.03 -0.88 9.12
N ASP A 124 -40.70 -1.06 7.84
CA ASP A 124 -39.37 -1.44 7.39
C ASP A 124 -38.48 -0.22 7.21
N TRP A 125 -37.28 -0.28 7.79
CA TRP A 125 -36.27 0.78 7.80
C TRP A 125 -34.95 0.28 7.26
N LEU A 126 -34.26 1.09 6.47
CA LEU A 126 -32.97 0.74 5.90
C LEU A 126 -31.91 0.53 7.00
N ILE A 127 -31.25 -0.60 6.97
CA ILE A 127 -30.14 -0.92 7.87
C ILE A 127 -28.95 -0.03 7.52
N ASP A 128 -28.40 0.67 8.51
CA ASP A 128 -27.12 1.40 8.37
C ASP A 128 -25.94 0.49 8.66
N ASN A 129 -25.97 -0.17 9.80
CA ASN A 129 -24.97 -1.16 10.21
C ASN A 129 -25.62 -2.32 10.98
N ALA A 130 -24.99 -3.48 10.89
CA ALA A 130 -25.30 -4.61 11.77
C ALA A 130 -24.03 -5.13 12.45
N VAL A 131 -24.17 -5.81 13.58
CA VAL A 131 -23.07 -6.48 14.27
C VAL A 131 -23.37 -7.96 14.35
N TRP A 132 -22.35 -8.71 13.97
CA TRP A 132 -22.32 -10.16 14.00
C TRP A 132 -21.36 -10.65 15.08
N GLU A 133 -21.70 -11.72 15.78
CA GLU A 133 -20.86 -12.40 16.75
C GLU A 133 -20.81 -13.89 16.44
N GLU A 134 -19.62 -14.41 16.15
CA GLU A 134 -19.40 -15.83 15.84
C GLU A 134 -20.34 -16.38 14.74
N GLY A 135 -20.61 -15.56 13.73
CA GLY A 135 -21.47 -15.91 12.58
C GLY A 135 -22.96 -15.72 12.81
N LYS A 136 -23.38 -15.14 13.95
CA LYS A 136 -24.78 -14.82 14.24
C LYS A 136 -25.00 -13.32 14.22
N LEU A 137 -26.08 -12.88 13.59
CA LEU A 137 -26.54 -11.50 13.64
C LEU A 137 -27.05 -11.21 15.06
N VAL A 138 -26.51 -10.18 15.73
CA VAL A 138 -26.85 -9.88 17.12
C VAL A 138 -27.51 -8.53 17.33
N ARG A 139 -27.10 -7.50 16.60
CA ARG A 139 -27.66 -6.15 16.75
C ARG A 139 -27.69 -5.41 15.43
N ILE A 140 -28.68 -4.53 15.28
CA ILE A 140 -28.91 -3.73 14.08
C ILE A 140 -29.03 -2.26 14.47
N LYS A 141 -28.41 -1.40 13.68
CA LYS A 141 -28.59 0.05 13.69
C LYS A 141 -29.27 0.47 12.39
N TYR A 142 -30.34 1.25 12.49
CA TYR A 142 -31.08 1.82 11.38
C TYR A 142 -31.46 3.27 11.69
N TYR A 143 -31.90 3.99 10.71
CA TYR A 143 -32.44 5.32 10.88
C TYR A 143 -33.94 5.30 10.62
N LYS A 144 -34.71 5.77 11.62
CA LYS A 144 -36.11 6.12 11.49
C LYS A 144 -36.14 7.62 11.20
N ASP A 145 -36.44 7.98 9.95
CA ASP A 145 -36.23 9.34 9.45
C ASP A 145 -34.78 9.81 9.69
N THR A 146 -34.58 10.77 10.59
CA THR A 146 -33.26 11.28 10.99
C THR A 146 -32.78 10.73 12.34
N VAL A 147 -33.62 9.95 13.03
CA VAL A 147 -33.32 9.43 14.38
C VAL A 147 -32.63 8.09 14.30
N ARG A 148 -31.49 8.01 14.94
CA ARG A 148 -30.73 6.77 15.07
C ARG A 148 -31.42 5.81 16.04
N MET A 149 -31.73 4.61 15.56
CA MET A 149 -32.32 3.51 16.33
C MET A 149 -31.34 2.34 16.40
N ILE A 150 -31.37 1.61 17.52
CA ILE A 150 -30.61 0.38 17.69
C ILE A 150 -31.53 -0.67 18.32
N LYS A 151 -31.59 -1.86 17.75
CA LYS A 151 -32.33 -3.01 18.29
C LYS A 151 -31.46 -4.26 18.33
N ASP A 152 -31.84 -5.21 19.16
CA ASP A 152 -31.34 -6.57 19.05
C ASP A 152 -31.98 -7.25 17.82
N ALA A 153 -31.25 -8.13 17.17
CA ALA A 153 -31.78 -8.84 16.01
C ALA A 153 -32.91 -9.78 16.45
N ASP A 154 -34.04 -9.73 15.74
CA ASP A 154 -35.20 -10.59 15.97
C ASP A 154 -35.31 -11.72 14.95
N GLU A 155 -36.38 -12.52 15.07
CA GLU A 155 -36.61 -13.67 14.17
C GLU A 155 -36.78 -13.23 12.71
N THR A 156 -37.38 -12.07 12.46
CA THR A 156 -37.56 -11.52 11.11
C THR A 156 -36.22 -11.15 10.47
N ASP A 157 -35.33 -10.52 11.25
CA ASP A 157 -33.99 -10.18 10.79
C ASP A 157 -33.17 -11.43 10.47
N ILE A 158 -33.27 -12.45 11.32
CA ILE A 158 -32.60 -13.74 11.11
C ILE A 158 -33.16 -14.43 9.84
N ALA A 159 -34.49 -14.45 9.68
CA ALA A 159 -35.12 -15.00 8.48
C ALA A 159 -34.66 -14.31 7.19
N ARG A 160 -34.49 -12.97 7.21
CA ARG A 160 -33.94 -12.21 6.08
C ARG A 160 -32.48 -12.60 5.77
N THR A 161 -31.67 -12.98 6.76
CA THR A 161 -30.30 -13.45 6.49
C THR A 161 -30.28 -14.83 5.83
N GLU A 162 -31.21 -15.74 6.19
CA GLU A 162 -31.33 -17.03 5.51
C GLU A 162 -31.90 -16.86 4.09
N LEU A 163 -32.90 -16.01 3.92
CA LEU A 163 -33.44 -15.65 2.61
C LEU A 163 -32.37 -15.08 1.67
N ALA A 164 -31.41 -14.30 2.20
CA ALA A 164 -30.31 -13.77 1.40
C ALA A 164 -29.46 -14.87 0.76
N LYS A 165 -29.29 -16.02 1.40
CA LYS A 165 -28.58 -17.19 0.83
C LYS A 165 -29.34 -17.79 -0.34
N GLU A 166 -30.66 -17.91 -0.19
CA GLU A 166 -31.53 -18.46 -1.25
C GLU A 166 -31.57 -17.52 -2.46
N VAL A 167 -31.72 -16.22 -2.21
CA VAL A 167 -31.73 -15.18 -3.26
C VAL A 167 -30.38 -15.10 -3.97
N LEU A 168 -29.26 -15.20 -3.24
CA LEU A 168 -27.92 -15.24 -3.83
C LEU A 168 -27.78 -16.40 -4.80
N LYS A 169 -28.18 -17.61 -4.35
CA LYS A 169 -28.16 -18.81 -5.19
C LYS A 169 -29.09 -18.68 -6.41
N LYS A 170 -30.30 -18.15 -6.22
CA LYS A 170 -31.28 -17.91 -7.30
C LYS A 170 -30.67 -17.10 -8.44
N TYR A 171 -30.09 -15.95 -8.11
CA TYR A 171 -29.54 -15.03 -9.14
C TYR A 171 -28.23 -15.53 -9.74
N GLU A 172 -27.44 -16.29 -9.00
CA GLU A 172 -26.27 -16.99 -9.54
C GLU A 172 -26.68 -18.08 -10.53
N ASP A 173 -27.63 -18.94 -10.15
CA ASP A 173 -28.14 -20.06 -11.01
C ASP A 173 -28.81 -19.53 -12.29
N LEU A 174 -29.45 -18.36 -12.23
CA LEU A 174 -30.01 -17.67 -13.39
C LEU A 174 -28.95 -16.94 -14.26
N GLY A 175 -27.71 -16.85 -13.82
CA GLY A 175 -26.61 -16.18 -14.53
C GLY A 175 -26.71 -14.66 -14.55
N TYR A 176 -27.51 -14.04 -13.69
CA TYR A 176 -27.59 -12.58 -13.58
C TYR A 176 -26.38 -11.95 -12.88
N ILE A 177 -25.75 -12.70 -11.96
CA ILE A 177 -24.61 -12.28 -11.16
C ILE A 177 -23.52 -13.34 -11.17
N SER A 178 -22.30 -12.85 -10.99
CA SER A 178 -21.15 -13.69 -10.63
C SER A 178 -20.30 -12.94 -9.61
N TYR A 179 -19.58 -13.68 -8.77
CA TYR A 179 -18.71 -13.13 -7.74
C TYR A 179 -17.49 -14.05 -7.53
N PRO A 180 -16.36 -13.51 -7.00
CA PRO A 180 -15.15 -14.31 -6.80
C PRO A 180 -15.38 -15.47 -5.84
N LYS A 181 -14.97 -16.67 -6.26
CA LYS A 181 -14.88 -17.89 -5.44
C LYS A 181 -13.43 -18.36 -5.31
N ASP A 182 -12.50 -17.43 -5.43
CA ASP A 182 -11.08 -17.69 -5.36
C ASP A 182 -10.66 -18.01 -3.94
N LYS A 183 -9.75 -18.99 -3.83
CA LYS A 183 -9.22 -19.41 -2.54
C LYS A 183 -8.23 -18.37 -2.01
N ILE A 184 -8.40 -17.99 -0.76
CA ILE A 184 -7.46 -17.14 -0.03
C ILE A 184 -6.16 -17.93 0.23
N MET A 185 -5.02 -17.33 -0.10
CA MET A 185 -3.73 -17.95 0.15
C MET A 185 -3.47 -18.10 1.67
N ASP A 186 -3.03 -19.28 2.09
CA ASP A 186 -2.93 -19.63 3.52
C ASP A 186 -2.06 -18.67 4.34
N TYR A 187 -0.98 -18.17 3.76
CA TYR A 187 -0.03 -17.29 4.47
C TYR A 187 -0.56 -15.85 4.71
N VAL A 188 -1.59 -15.41 3.99
CA VAL A 188 -2.28 -14.13 4.26
C VAL A 188 -3.61 -14.30 4.98
N LYS A 189 -4.06 -15.54 5.18
CA LYS A 189 -5.26 -15.90 5.92
C LYS A 189 -5.01 -15.86 7.43
N ARG A 190 -5.94 -15.28 8.20
CA ARG A 190 -5.86 -15.23 9.66
C ARG A 190 -7.16 -15.66 10.36
N SER A 191 -8.23 -15.88 9.62
CA SER A 191 -9.51 -16.42 10.10
C SER A 191 -9.83 -17.73 9.37
N GLY A 192 -10.85 -18.45 9.84
CA GLY A 192 -11.30 -19.71 9.19
C GLY A 192 -11.97 -19.55 7.83
N LYS A 193 -11.89 -18.38 7.20
CA LYS A 193 -12.44 -18.12 5.87
C LYS A 193 -11.47 -18.62 4.80
N GLU A 194 -12.00 -19.42 3.88
CA GLU A 194 -11.19 -20.07 2.83
C GLU A 194 -11.26 -19.34 1.49
N TYR A 195 -12.37 -18.64 1.21
CA TYR A 195 -12.66 -18.02 -0.08
C TYR A 195 -12.98 -16.54 0.04
N ILE A 196 -12.73 -15.77 -1.02
CA ILE A 196 -12.92 -14.30 -1.07
C ILE A 196 -14.38 -13.91 -0.80
N ASN A 197 -15.35 -14.66 -1.35
CA ASN A 197 -16.78 -14.38 -1.11
C ASN A 197 -17.17 -14.54 0.37
N GLU A 198 -16.51 -15.39 1.13
CA GLU A 198 -16.79 -15.58 2.56
C GLU A 198 -16.38 -14.39 3.44
N LEU A 199 -15.69 -13.40 2.86
CA LEU A 199 -15.35 -12.16 3.52
C LEU A 199 -16.51 -11.15 3.53
N PHE A 200 -17.68 -11.54 3.03
CA PHE A 200 -18.90 -10.71 2.99
C PHE A 200 -20.07 -11.47 3.61
N THR A 201 -21.11 -10.74 4.04
CA THR A 201 -22.41 -11.31 4.27
C THR A 201 -23.11 -11.54 2.94
N GLU A 202 -24.05 -12.47 2.86
CA GLU A 202 -24.74 -12.81 1.61
C GLU A 202 -25.47 -11.61 1.00
N ARG A 203 -26.10 -10.75 1.81
CA ARG A 203 -26.78 -9.54 1.29
C ARG A 203 -25.76 -8.50 0.75
N ASN A 204 -24.62 -8.29 1.40
CA ASN A 204 -23.60 -7.39 0.88
C ASN A 204 -22.92 -8.00 -0.37
N LEU A 205 -22.77 -9.32 -0.42
CA LEU A 205 -22.25 -10.04 -1.58
C LEU A 205 -23.20 -9.90 -2.80
N LEU A 206 -24.53 -10.01 -2.56
CA LEU A 206 -25.55 -9.78 -3.59
C LEU A 206 -25.43 -8.36 -4.17
N ILE A 207 -25.43 -7.34 -3.31
CA ILE A 207 -25.28 -5.94 -3.76
C ILE A 207 -23.99 -5.77 -4.56
N ALA A 208 -22.86 -6.27 -4.04
CA ALA A 208 -21.58 -6.19 -4.74
C ALA A 208 -21.62 -6.84 -6.12
N ALA A 209 -22.24 -8.03 -6.22
CA ALA A 209 -22.34 -8.78 -7.46
C ALA A 209 -23.25 -8.09 -8.51
N PHE A 210 -24.36 -7.49 -8.10
CA PHE A 210 -25.20 -6.68 -9.01
C PHE A 210 -24.49 -5.40 -9.45
N VAL A 211 -23.84 -4.71 -8.53
CA VAL A 211 -23.10 -3.46 -8.85
C VAL A 211 -21.99 -3.72 -9.85
N ILE A 212 -21.15 -4.73 -9.64
CA ILE A 212 -20.08 -5.03 -10.61
C ILE A 212 -20.63 -5.49 -11.96
N ALA A 213 -21.74 -6.25 -11.97
CA ALA A 213 -22.40 -6.65 -13.20
C ALA A 213 -22.97 -5.44 -13.97
N GLY A 214 -23.50 -4.44 -13.26
CA GLY A 214 -23.96 -3.18 -13.84
C GLY A 214 -22.81 -2.34 -14.39
N ILE A 215 -21.73 -2.17 -13.62
CA ILE A 215 -20.53 -1.43 -14.05
C ILE A 215 -19.95 -2.02 -15.35
N ASN A 216 -19.87 -3.33 -15.45
CA ASN A 216 -19.33 -4.03 -16.63
C ASN A 216 -20.16 -3.82 -17.92
N LYS A 217 -21.40 -3.35 -17.82
CA LYS A 217 -22.25 -3.00 -18.97
C LYS A 217 -22.03 -1.59 -19.49
N ILE A 218 -21.29 -0.75 -18.78
CA ILE A 218 -21.02 0.63 -19.17
C ILE A 218 -20.02 0.66 -20.31
N ASN A 219 -20.38 1.31 -21.42
CA ASN A 219 -19.53 1.39 -22.61
C ASN A 219 -18.43 2.44 -22.48
N ASP A 220 -18.74 3.60 -21.87
CA ASP A 220 -17.72 4.63 -21.61
C ASP A 220 -16.63 4.11 -20.69
N LYS A 221 -15.40 4.03 -21.22
CA LYS A 221 -14.26 3.49 -20.48
C LYS A 221 -13.90 4.35 -19.27
N LYS A 222 -13.94 5.70 -19.39
CA LYS A 222 -13.59 6.59 -18.28
C LYS A 222 -14.59 6.44 -17.12
N ILE A 223 -15.88 6.47 -17.43
CA ILE A 223 -16.95 6.30 -16.43
C ILE A 223 -16.87 4.90 -15.81
N ARG A 224 -16.69 3.85 -16.63
CA ARG A 224 -16.53 2.48 -16.11
C ARG A 224 -15.35 2.34 -15.18
N ASP A 225 -14.16 2.82 -15.57
CA ASP A 225 -12.95 2.70 -14.77
C ASP A 225 -13.09 3.49 -13.45
N MET A 226 -13.73 4.66 -13.48
CA MET A 226 -14.03 5.43 -12.26
C MET A 226 -15.00 4.69 -11.33
N LEU A 227 -16.05 4.05 -11.87
CA LEU A 227 -16.96 3.25 -11.05
C LEU A 227 -16.29 1.98 -10.52
N LEU A 228 -15.38 1.35 -11.28
CA LEU A 228 -14.55 0.26 -10.78
C LEU A 228 -13.64 0.70 -9.63
N LEU A 229 -13.10 1.94 -9.68
CA LEU A 229 -12.32 2.53 -8.58
C LEU A 229 -13.20 2.76 -7.34
N VAL A 230 -14.41 3.31 -7.51
CA VAL A 230 -15.40 3.45 -6.43
C VAL A 230 -15.69 2.10 -5.80
N PHE A 231 -16.07 1.12 -6.62
CA PHE A 231 -16.43 -0.22 -6.20
C PHE A 231 -15.30 -0.91 -5.43
N SER A 232 -14.12 -1.03 -6.05
CA SER A 232 -12.98 -1.73 -5.44
C SER A 232 -12.52 -1.07 -4.16
N SER A 233 -12.48 0.26 -4.10
CA SER A 233 -12.10 1.00 -2.89
C SER A 233 -13.13 0.91 -1.76
N ALA A 234 -14.40 0.63 -2.06
CA ALA A 234 -15.46 0.44 -1.09
C ALA A 234 -15.49 -0.97 -0.49
N LEU A 235 -15.10 -2.01 -1.25
CA LEU A 235 -15.17 -3.43 -0.83
C LEU A 235 -14.66 -3.69 0.60
N PRO A 236 -13.49 -3.19 1.03
CA PRO A 236 -13.03 -3.42 2.40
C PRO A 236 -13.94 -2.84 3.46
N ASN A 237 -14.70 -1.79 3.12
CA ASN A 237 -15.51 -1.03 4.07
C ASN A 237 -16.89 -1.65 4.36
N PHE A 238 -17.37 -2.58 3.52
CA PHE A 238 -18.57 -3.36 3.77
C PHE A 238 -18.29 -4.88 3.80
N SER A 239 -17.01 -5.27 3.90
CA SER A 239 -16.61 -6.64 4.19
C SER A 239 -16.72 -6.95 5.68
N ASN A 240 -16.72 -8.24 6.02
CA ASN A 240 -16.71 -8.74 7.39
C ASN A 240 -15.37 -8.52 8.12
N MET A 241 -14.36 -7.95 7.45
CA MET A 241 -13.04 -7.68 8.03
C MET A 241 -13.00 -6.45 8.94
N ILE A 242 -14.15 -5.88 9.29
CA ILE A 242 -14.26 -4.69 10.14
C ILE A 242 -14.63 -5.11 11.57
N PRO A 243 -13.77 -4.84 12.58
CA PRO A 243 -14.15 -5.08 13.96
C PRO A 243 -15.41 -4.30 14.35
N GLY A 244 -16.38 -4.99 14.97
CA GLY A 244 -17.65 -4.42 15.40
C GLY A 244 -17.63 -3.97 16.85
N ASP A 245 -18.53 -3.07 17.20
CA ASP A 245 -18.82 -2.65 18.55
C ASP A 245 -20.30 -2.90 18.86
N LYS A 246 -20.59 -3.85 19.74
CA LYS A 246 -21.97 -4.23 20.06
C LYS A 246 -22.78 -3.11 20.71
N ARG A 247 -22.15 -2.20 21.44
CA ARG A 247 -22.84 -1.10 22.13
C ARG A 247 -23.30 -0.01 21.16
N THR A 248 -22.41 0.40 20.25
CA THR A 248 -22.69 1.49 19.33
C THR A 248 -23.20 1.02 17.97
N VAL A 249 -23.12 -0.28 17.71
CA VAL A 249 -23.42 -0.93 16.43
C VAL A 249 -22.68 -0.23 15.26
N ASN A 250 -21.43 0.11 15.51
CA ASN A 250 -20.55 0.71 14.51
C ASN A 250 -19.38 -0.23 14.21
N GLY A 251 -18.90 -0.17 12.97
CA GLY A 251 -17.58 -0.69 12.64
C GLY A 251 -16.50 0.23 13.17
N LYS A 252 -15.53 -0.33 13.90
CA LYS A 252 -14.26 0.35 14.15
C LYS A 252 -13.56 0.54 12.80
N SER A 253 -12.47 1.29 12.70
CA SER A 253 -11.78 1.54 11.43
C SER A 253 -11.67 0.29 10.52
N GLY A 254 -11.64 0.50 9.20
CA GLY A 254 -11.70 -0.59 8.21
C GLY A 254 -10.51 -1.57 8.25
N TRP A 255 -10.31 -2.36 7.20
CA TRP A 255 -9.23 -3.36 7.10
C TRP A 255 -7.84 -2.78 7.39
N GLN A 256 -7.33 -3.06 8.61
CA GLN A 256 -6.11 -2.43 9.14
C GLN A 256 -4.87 -3.29 9.02
N ILE A 257 -5.03 -4.61 9.10
CA ILE A 257 -3.91 -5.54 9.10
C ILE A 257 -3.63 -6.07 7.69
N SER A 258 -2.36 -6.37 7.41
CA SER A 258 -1.96 -7.00 6.14
C SER A 258 -2.26 -8.52 6.15
N LYS A 259 -3.49 -8.89 6.49
CA LYS A 259 -4.02 -10.26 6.50
C LYS A 259 -5.53 -10.22 6.27
N PHE A 260 -6.10 -11.28 5.70
CA PHE A 260 -7.54 -11.50 5.65
C PHE A 260 -8.01 -12.05 6.99
N TRP A 261 -8.71 -11.23 7.73
CA TRP A 261 -9.14 -11.54 9.09
C TRP A 261 -10.56 -11.06 9.34
N VAL A 262 -11.45 -12.00 9.62
CA VAL A 262 -12.80 -11.70 10.10
C VAL A 262 -12.79 -11.81 11.63
N PRO A 263 -12.99 -10.70 12.36
CA PRO A 263 -13.09 -10.72 13.81
C PRO A 263 -14.28 -11.56 14.30
N LYS A 264 -14.18 -12.13 15.50
CA LYS A 264 -15.32 -12.83 16.15
C LYS A 264 -16.55 -11.94 16.28
N VAL A 265 -16.33 -10.67 16.64
CA VAL A 265 -17.34 -9.61 16.59
C VAL A 265 -16.97 -8.66 15.45
N HIS A 266 -17.75 -8.67 14.38
CA HIS A 266 -17.53 -7.83 13.21
C HIS A 266 -18.76 -6.99 12.86
N ALA A 267 -18.53 -5.89 12.18
CA ALA A 267 -19.57 -5.01 11.67
C ALA A 267 -19.85 -5.35 10.20
N GLU A 268 -21.11 -5.33 9.87
CA GLU A 268 -21.62 -5.30 8.51
C GLU A 268 -22.18 -3.91 8.25
N LYS A 269 -21.52 -3.15 7.38
CA LYS A 269 -22.02 -1.86 6.91
C LYS A 269 -22.89 -2.07 5.68
N ASN A 270 -23.93 -1.25 5.55
CA ASN A 270 -24.76 -1.25 4.35
C ASN A 270 -23.89 -0.97 3.11
N ALA A 271 -23.87 -1.88 2.14
CA ALA A 271 -23.03 -1.79 0.96
C ALA A 271 -23.41 -0.58 0.07
N ILE A 272 -24.72 -0.32 -0.14
CA ILE A 272 -25.19 0.78 -1.00
C ILE A 272 -24.78 2.14 -0.39
N ASN A 273 -25.05 2.34 0.90
CA ASN A 273 -24.66 3.57 1.59
C ASN A 273 -23.13 3.76 1.58
N THR A 274 -22.38 2.67 1.75
CA THR A 274 -20.92 2.70 1.71
C THR A 274 -20.41 3.08 0.31
N LEU A 275 -21.01 2.55 -0.74
CA LEU A 275 -20.67 2.87 -2.13
C LEU A 275 -20.99 4.33 -2.46
N ARG A 276 -22.17 4.85 -2.08
CA ARG A 276 -22.55 6.27 -2.26
C ARG A 276 -21.56 7.21 -1.56
N MET A 277 -21.24 6.93 -0.29
CA MET A 277 -20.25 7.73 0.44
C MET A 277 -18.86 7.66 -0.21
N ARG A 278 -18.51 6.51 -0.79
CA ARG A 278 -17.22 6.33 -1.44
C ARG A 278 -17.15 7.04 -2.77
N LEU A 279 -18.24 7.03 -3.56
CA LEU A 279 -18.39 7.79 -4.80
C LEU A 279 -18.04 9.28 -4.58
N GLU A 280 -18.71 9.93 -3.62
CA GLU A 280 -18.48 11.36 -3.36
C GLU A 280 -17.05 11.66 -2.87
N LYS A 281 -16.47 10.79 -2.04
CA LYS A 281 -15.07 10.93 -1.62
C LYS A 281 -14.09 10.79 -2.78
N ILE A 282 -14.36 9.90 -3.71
CA ILE A 282 -13.53 9.71 -4.90
C ILE A 282 -13.67 10.90 -5.84
N ILE A 283 -14.88 11.36 -6.11
CA ILE A 283 -15.13 12.56 -6.92
C ILE A 283 -14.34 13.74 -6.36
N LYS A 284 -14.46 13.99 -5.05
CA LYS A 284 -13.70 15.08 -4.41
C LYS A 284 -12.19 14.92 -4.60
N GLY A 285 -11.64 13.76 -4.32
CA GLY A 285 -10.20 13.53 -4.44
C GLY A 285 -9.71 13.59 -5.89
N LYS A 286 -10.55 13.18 -6.86
CA LYS A 286 -10.29 13.33 -8.29
C LYS A 286 -10.27 14.79 -8.72
N GLN A 287 -11.28 15.55 -8.36
CA GLN A 287 -11.33 16.99 -8.63
C GLN A 287 -10.15 17.76 -8.01
N ASP A 288 -9.65 17.30 -6.87
CA ASP A 288 -8.46 17.90 -6.23
C ASP A 288 -7.20 17.62 -7.04
N VAL A 289 -6.99 16.38 -7.53
CA VAL A 289 -5.79 16.06 -8.32
C VAL A 289 -5.86 16.63 -9.73
N GLU A 290 -7.02 16.65 -10.39
CA GLU A 290 -7.19 17.21 -11.74
C GLU A 290 -6.78 18.68 -11.85
N LYS A 291 -6.94 19.45 -10.78
CA LYS A 291 -6.45 20.85 -10.71
C LYS A 291 -4.94 20.98 -10.73
N LEU A 292 -4.24 19.89 -10.42
CA LEU A 292 -2.79 19.84 -10.29
C LEU A 292 -2.14 19.12 -11.46
N LEU A 293 -2.87 18.20 -12.12
CA LEU A 293 -2.35 17.47 -13.28
C LEU A 293 -2.15 18.41 -14.47
N THR A 294 -1.14 18.08 -15.26
CA THR A 294 -0.77 18.79 -16.46
C THR A 294 -0.98 17.92 -17.70
N GLU A 295 -0.89 18.51 -18.90
CA GLU A 295 -0.94 17.77 -20.17
C GLU A 295 0.37 17.00 -20.48
N THR A 296 1.30 16.97 -19.52
CA THR A 296 2.58 16.26 -19.71
C THR A 296 2.35 14.76 -19.87
N GLU A 297 3.02 14.17 -20.82
CA GLU A 297 2.88 12.75 -21.14
C GLU A 297 3.22 11.85 -19.97
N TYR A 298 2.43 10.80 -19.80
CA TYR A 298 2.72 9.72 -18.86
C TYR A 298 2.51 8.35 -19.51
N LYS A 299 3.24 7.36 -19.03
CA LYS A 299 3.09 5.96 -19.45
C LYS A 299 3.06 5.04 -18.24
N ILE A 300 1.97 4.33 -18.09
CA ILE A 300 1.83 3.27 -17.08
C ILE A 300 1.91 1.91 -17.76
N SER A 301 2.70 0.99 -17.20
CA SER A 301 2.94 -0.31 -17.81
C SER A 301 2.80 -1.44 -16.81
N ASN A 302 1.86 -2.36 -17.08
CA ASN A 302 1.69 -3.58 -16.28
C ASN A 302 2.64 -4.67 -16.79
N THR A 303 3.93 -4.50 -16.53
CA THR A 303 4.99 -5.41 -16.97
C THR A 303 6.06 -5.58 -15.89
N SER A 304 6.93 -6.56 -16.08
CA SER A 304 8.09 -6.73 -15.21
C SER A 304 9.19 -5.72 -15.53
N SER A 305 9.72 -5.08 -14.50
CA SER A 305 10.88 -4.19 -14.60
C SER A 305 12.22 -4.91 -14.77
N GLU A 306 12.22 -6.25 -14.76
CA GLU A 306 13.42 -7.04 -15.10
C GLU A 306 13.85 -6.85 -16.57
N LYS A 307 12.98 -6.33 -17.43
CA LYS A 307 13.25 -5.98 -18.82
C LYS A 307 12.30 -4.88 -19.29
N ILE A 308 12.82 -3.68 -19.49
CA ILE A 308 12.05 -2.50 -19.92
C ILE A 308 12.23 -2.29 -21.44
N SER A 309 11.67 -3.19 -22.24
CA SER A 309 11.90 -3.25 -23.70
C SER A 309 11.31 -2.09 -24.50
N PHE A 310 10.44 -1.28 -23.89
CA PHE A 310 9.83 -0.11 -24.54
C PHE A 310 10.58 1.20 -24.30
N LEU A 311 11.71 1.16 -23.59
CA LEU A 311 12.62 2.28 -23.39
C LEU A 311 13.97 1.97 -24.01
N ASP A 312 14.48 2.93 -24.79
CA ASP A 312 15.83 2.90 -25.30
C ASP A 312 16.85 3.22 -24.21
N ASP A 313 18.12 2.94 -24.48
CA ASP A 313 19.22 3.26 -23.59
C ASP A 313 19.31 4.77 -23.37
N GLU A 314 19.61 5.17 -22.15
CA GLU A 314 19.90 6.56 -21.79
C GLU A 314 18.79 7.58 -22.17
N THR A 315 17.52 7.18 -21.96
CA THR A 315 16.34 8.04 -22.23
C THR A 315 15.71 8.65 -20.97
N VAL A 316 16.01 8.12 -19.80
CA VAL A 316 15.45 8.54 -18.50
C VAL A 316 16.38 9.54 -17.82
N ASP A 317 15.85 10.65 -17.30
CA ASP A 317 16.62 11.69 -16.62
C ASP A 317 16.81 11.39 -15.12
N TYR A 318 15.80 10.81 -14.46
CA TYR A 318 15.84 10.49 -13.06
C TYR A 318 15.00 9.27 -12.73
N VAL A 319 15.42 8.52 -11.72
CA VAL A 319 14.64 7.40 -11.17
C VAL A 319 14.39 7.67 -9.68
N PHE A 320 13.11 7.62 -9.28
CA PHE A 320 12.74 7.49 -7.88
C PHE A 320 11.86 6.26 -7.71
N THR A 321 12.15 5.42 -6.70
CA THR A 321 11.41 4.17 -6.53
C THR A 321 11.37 3.68 -5.07
N ASP A 322 10.47 2.73 -4.81
CA ASP A 322 10.31 2.06 -3.53
C ASP A 322 10.29 0.53 -3.76
N PRO A 323 11.46 -0.13 -3.91
CA PRO A 323 11.52 -1.55 -4.22
C PRO A 323 10.91 -2.40 -3.09
N PRO A 324 10.42 -3.62 -3.37
CA PRO A 324 9.83 -4.48 -2.34
C PRO A 324 10.83 -4.83 -1.25
N TYR A 325 10.40 -4.76 0.04
CA TYR A 325 11.24 -4.94 1.23
C TYR A 325 11.38 -6.43 1.66
N GLY A 326 11.76 -7.30 0.75
CA GLY A 326 11.97 -8.71 1.04
C GLY A 326 10.67 -9.44 1.35
N ASP A 327 10.42 -9.79 2.62
CA ASP A 327 9.25 -10.54 3.09
C ASP A 327 8.18 -9.68 3.80
N SER A 328 8.31 -8.35 3.75
CA SER A 328 7.52 -7.44 4.61
C SER A 328 6.04 -7.40 4.25
N ILE A 329 5.69 -7.31 2.95
CA ILE A 329 4.31 -7.18 2.47
C ILE A 329 4.10 -8.08 1.26
N SER A 330 3.10 -8.95 1.33
CA SER A 330 2.68 -9.82 0.23
C SER A 330 1.69 -9.09 -0.67
N TYR A 331 2.17 -8.13 -1.48
CA TYR A 331 1.34 -7.21 -2.26
C TYR A 331 0.33 -7.94 -3.15
N PHE A 332 0.76 -8.93 -3.92
CA PHE A 332 -0.10 -9.64 -4.87
C PHE A 332 -1.16 -10.48 -4.17
N ALA A 333 -0.77 -11.17 -3.09
CA ALA A 333 -1.71 -11.96 -2.32
C ALA A 333 -2.78 -11.10 -1.63
N LEU A 334 -2.40 -9.92 -1.15
CA LEU A 334 -3.36 -8.97 -0.56
C LEU A 334 -4.20 -8.27 -1.61
N SER A 335 -3.63 -7.96 -2.78
CA SER A 335 -4.35 -7.35 -3.90
C SER A 335 -5.35 -8.31 -4.55
N SER A 336 -5.24 -9.64 -4.32
CA SER A 336 -6.20 -10.62 -4.82
C SER A 336 -7.63 -10.29 -4.39
N PHE A 337 -7.82 -9.67 -3.23
CA PHE A 337 -9.12 -9.19 -2.76
C PHE A 337 -9.84 -8.28 -3.78
N TRP A 338 -9.10 -7.49 -4.53
CA TRP A 338 -9.64 -6.61 -5.57
C TRP A 338 -9.50 -7.20 -6.96
N SER A 339 -8.35 -7.81 -7.25
CA SER A 339 -8.02 -8.34 -8.58
C SER A 339 -9.04 -9.37 -9.05
N THR A 340 -9.54 -10.21 -8.14
CA THR A 340 -10.56 -11.23 -8.47
C THR A 340 -11.91 -10.60 -8.85
N TRP A 341 -12.33 -9.52 -8.18
CA TRP A 341 -13.53 -8.79 -8.53
C TRP A 341 -13.42 -8.04 -9.87
N LEU A 342 -12.24 -7.55 -10.20
CA LEU A 342 -11.97 -6.79 -11.42
C LEU A 342 -11.50 -7.68 -12.57
N ASN A 343 -11.48 -9.01 -12.40
CA ASN A 343 -10.97 -9.99 -13.37
C ASN A 343 -9.54 -9.70 -13.86
N HIS A 344 -8.70 -9.17 -12.97
CA HIS A 344 -7.30 -8.94 -13.29
C HIS A 344 -6.49 -10.23 -13.17
N THR A 345 -5.71 -10.53 -14.21
CA THR A 345 -4.75 -11.64 -14.17
C THR A 345 -3.50 -11.21 -13.40
N VAL A 346 -3.18 -11.90 -12.32
CA VAL A 346 -2.03 -11.59 -11.45
C VAL A 346 -0.89 -12.56 -11.70
N ASP A 347 0.28 -12.04 -12.07
CA ASP A 347 1.50 -12.85 -12.29
C ASP A 347 2.25 -13.12 -10.99
N TYR A 348 1.72 -13.99 -10.16
CA TYR A 348 2.35 -14.41 -8.91
C TYR A 348 3.75 -15.02 -9.09
N LYS A 349 4.01 -15.62 -10.24
CA LYS A 349 5.30 -16.27 -10.53
C LYS A 349 6.44 -15.26 -10.58
N ASN A 350 6.17 -14.12 -11.21
CA ASN A 350 7.20 -13.10 -11.44
C ASN A 350 7.21 -11.97 -10.40
N GLU A 351 6.35 -12.02 -9.36
CA GLU A 351 6.44 -11.10 -8.23
C GLU A 351 7.82 -11.17 -7.55
N ILE A 352 8.43 -10.01 -7.32
CA ILE A 352 9.72 -9.90 -6.62
C ILE A 352 9.44 -9.81 -5.12
N ILE A 353 9.61 -10.91 -4.41
CA ILE A 353 9.35 -11.06 -2.98
C ILE A 353 10.12 -12.27 -2.44
N ILE A 354 10.38 -12.26 -1.13
CA ILE A 354 10.77 -13.47 -0.41
C ILE A 354 9.52 -14.09 0.20
N ASP A 355 9.16 -15.28 -0.28
CA ASP A 355 7.97 -16.00 0.15
C ASP A 355 8.24 -17.51 0.17
N PRO A 356 8.60 -18.07 1.33
CA PRO A 356 8.88 -19.49 1.47
C PRO A 356 7.71 -20.41 1.08
N TYR A 357 6.46 -19.96 1.26
CA TYR A 357 5.26 -20.75 0.90
C TYR A 357 5.13 -20.95 -0.62
N ARG A 358 5.63 -19.99 -1.41
CA ARG A 358 5.69 -20.08 -2.88
C ARG A 358 7.08 -20.49 -3.39
N ASN A 359 7.93 -20.99 -2.50
CA ASN A 359 9.31 -21.39 -2.80
C ASN A 359 10.18 -20.26 -3.38
N LYS A 360 9.89 -18.99 -3.02
CA LYS A 360 10.69 -17.83 -3.39
C LYS A 360 11.69 -17.52 -2.27
N ARG A 361 12.96 -17.73 -2.55
CA ARG A 361 14.04 -17.59 -1.58
C ARG A 361 14.81 -16.28 -1.79
N GLU A 362 15.69 -15.97 -0.87
CA GLU A 362 16.59 -14.80 -0.93
C GLU A 362 17.39 -14.72 -2.23
N LYS A 363 17.83 -15.88 -2.75
CA LYS A 363 18.55 -15.97 -4.02
C LYS A 363 17.67 -15.51 -5.21
N ASP A 364 16.39 -15.91 -5.24
CA ASP A 364 15.47 -15.49 -6.30
C ASP A 364 15.24 -13.99 -6.24
N TYR A 365 15.03 -13.45 -5.03
CA TYR A 365 14.87 -12.02 -4.78
C TYR A 365 16.11 -11.24 -5.23
N SER A 366 17.31 -11.67 -4.86
CA SER A 366 18.58 -11.04 -5.25
C SER A 366 18.77 -11.02 -6.77
N VAL A 367 18.59 -12.16 -7.45
CA VAL A 367 18.79 -12.28 -8.91
C VAL A 367 17.80 -11.40 -9.67
N ARG A 368 16.56 -11.26 -9.19
CA ARG A 368 15.54 -10.43 -9.83
C ARG A 368 15.82 -8.95 -9.65
N LEU A 369 16.22 -8.52 -8.45
CA LEU A 369 16.61 -7.12 -8.21
C LEU A 369 17.84 -6.72 -9.03
N ASP A 370 18.83 -7.61 -9.15
CA ASP A 370 19.99 -7.38 -10.00
C ASP A 370 19.60 -7.10 -11.46
N LYS A 371 18.66 -7.86 -12.01
CA LYS A 371 18.13 -7.61 -13.36
C LYS A 371 17.43 -6.26 -13.46
N VAL A 372 16.58 -5.92 -12.47
CA VAL A 372 15.87 -4.62 -12.48
C VAL A 372 16.86 -3.47 -12.43
N PHE A 373 17.83 -3.48 -11.52
CA PHE A 373 18.78 -2.38 -11.42
C PHE A 373 19.72 -2.28 -12.63
N LYS A 374 20.03 -3.39 -13.32
CA LYS A 374 20.72 -3.37 -14.60
C LYS A 374 19.89 -2.73 -15.71
N GLU A 375 18.58 -3.01 -15.77
CA GLU A 375 17.67 -2.33 -16.70
C GLU A 375 17.53 -0.83 -16.37
N VAL A 376 17.39 -0.49 -15.09
CA VAL A 376 17.39 0.91 -14.64
C VAL A 376 18.69 1.62 -15.04
N TYR A 377 19.85 0.97 -14.83
CA TYR A 377 21.14 1.52 -15.28
C TYR A 377 21.18 1.72 -16.79
N ARG A 378 20.68 0.77 -17.59
CA ARG A 378 20.64 0.87 -19.05
C ARG A 378 19.83 2.08 -19.51
N VAL A 379 18.61 2.26 -18.99
CA VAL A 379 17.69 3.31 -19.45
C VAL A 379 18.01 4.70 -18.90
N LEU A 380 18.67 4.79 -17.75
CA LEU A 380 19.04 6.06 -17.12
C LEU A 380 20.17 6.72 -17.90
N LYS A 381 20.10 8.04 -18.14
CA LYS A 381 21.16 8.83 -18.77
C LYS A 381 22.45 8.80 -17.96
N LYS A 382 23.60 9.01 -18.64
CA LYS A 382 24.91 9.13 -17.97
C LYS A 382 24.91 10.31 -17.02
N ASN A 383 25.62 10.15 -15.91
CA ASN A 383 25.74 11.16 -14.85
C ASN A 383 24.42 11.55 -14.18
N SER A 384 23.33 10.86 -14.49
CA SER A 384 22.03 11.03 -13.84
C SER A 384 21.94 10.23 -12.55
N TYR A 385 20.88 10.48 -11.78
CA TYR A 385 20.71 9.97 -10.43
C TYR A 385 19.52 9.02 -10.32
N MET A 386 19.65 8.07 -9.39
CA MET A 386 18.56 7.23 -8.91
C MET A 386 18.44 7.40 -7.41
N SER A 387 17.23 7.64 -6.91
CA SER A 387 16.94 7.56 -5.48
C SER A 387 15.91 6.47 -5.21
N PHE A 388 16.07 5.77 -4.10
CA PHE A 388 15.05 4.83 -3.64
C PHE A 388 14.93 4.83 -2.12
N THR A 389 13.73 4.51 -1.64
CA THR A 389 13.49 4.29 -0.22
C THR A 389 13.67 2.82 0.11
N PHE A 390 14.29 2.53 1.25
CA PHE A 390 14.38 1.17 1.76
C PHE A 390 14.59 1.17 3.27
N ASN A 391 13.88 0.29 3.96
CA ASN A 391 14.08 0.02 5.38
C ASN A 391 13.76 -1.43 5.70
N ASN A 392 14.63 -2.09 6.44
CA ASN A 392 14.41 -3.44 6.94
C ASN A 392 15.14 -3.63 8.26
N ARG A 393 14.74 -4.58 9.09
CA ARG A 393 15.41 -4.91 10.35
C ARG A 393 16.67 -5.73 10.16
N HIS A 394 16.73 -6.52 9.06
CA HIS A 394 17.80 -7.47 8.83
C HIS A 394 18.79 -6.92 7.82
N VAL A 395 20.05 -6.79 8.23
CA VAL A 395 21.18 -6.33 7.40
C VAL A 395 21.29 -7.10 6.08
N LYS A 396 20.95 -8.39 6.08
CA LYS A 396 20.96 -9.21 4.86
C LYS A 396 20.12 -8.64 3.72
N TYR A 397 18.98 -8.03 4.01
CA TYR A 397 18.12 -7.44 2.97
C TYR A 397 18.71 -6.14 2.43
N TRP A 398 19.28 -5.31 3.30
CA TRP A 398 20.06 -4.15 2.84
C TRP A 398 21.21 -4.58 1.93
N LYS A 399 21.99 -5.58 2.37
CA LYS A 399 23.09 -6.09 1.56
C LYS A 399 22.61 -6.53 0.18
N ILE A 400 21.52 -7.30 0.08
CA ILE A 400 20.99 -7.78 -1.19
C ILE A 400 20.64 -6.61 -2.12
N VAL A 401 19.91 -5.60 -1.62
CA VAL A 401 19.46 -4.46 -2.44
C VAL A 401 20.66 -3.61 -2.87
N ILE A 402 21.54 -3.27 -1.94
CA ILE A 402 22.71 -2.41 -2.19
C ILE A 402 23.71 -3.09 -3.12
N ASP A 403 23.97 -4.39 -2.92
CA ASP A 403 24.85 -5.16 -3.82
C ASP A 403 24.28 -5.21 -5.25
N ALA A 404 22.97 -5.37 -5.42
CA ALA A 404 22.34 -5.35 -6.74
C ALA A 404 22.50 -3.99 -7.44
N VAL A 405 22.41 -2.88 -6.70
CA VAL A 405 22.61 -1.53 -7.23
C VAL A 405 24.07 -1.29 -7.64
N TYR A 406 25.01 -1.66 -6.78
CA TYR A 406 26.44 -1.57 -7.10
C TYR A 406 26.83 -2.47 -8.28
N SER A 407 26.32 -3.69 -8.32
CA SER A 407 26.56 -4.64 -9.42
C SER A 407 26.07 -4.11 -10.78
N ALA A 408 25.04 -3.27 -10.78
CA ALA A 408 24.57 -2.59 -11.97
C ALA A 408 25.48 -1.45 -12.44
N GLY A 409 26.36 -0.92 -11.59
CA GLY A 409 27.32 0.13 -11.93
C GLY A 409 27.05 1.50 -11.32
N PHE A 410 26.14 1.58 -10.36
CA PHE A 410 25.86 2.83 -9.65
C PHE A 410 26.86 3.09 -8.50
N ASP A 411 27.06 4.36 -8.16
CA ASP A 411 27.84 4.79 -7.01
C ASP A 411 26.97 5.51 -5.97
N LEU A 412 27.15 5.20 -4.69
CA LEU A 412 26.40 5.79 -3.59
C LEU A 412 26.86 7.23 -3.30
N ILE A 413 25.93 8.18 -3.43
CA ILE A 413 26.18 9.60 -3.17
C ILE A 413 25.74 9.97 -1.76
N ASN A 414 24.52 9.56 -1.35
CA ASN A 414 23.95 10.00 -0.09
C ASN A 414 22.97 8.99 0.49
N VAL A 415 22.84 8.99 1.82
CA VAL A 415 21.81 8.23 2.56
C VAL A 415 21.17 9.19 3.57
N LYS A 416 19.85 9.40 3.46
CA LYS A 416 19.10 10.27 4.37
C LYS A 416 18.00 9.53 5.07
N TRP A 417 17.81 9.83 6.34
CA TRP A 417 16.65 9.43 7.10
C TRP A 417 15.48 10.39 6.86
N VAL A 418 14.28 9.85 6.70
CA VAL A 418 13.02 10.60 6.59
C VAL A 418 11.99 9.98 7.51
N ASP A 419 11.50 10.76 8.46
CA ASP A 419 10.46 10.34 9.39
C ASP A 419 9.13 10.06 8.66
N GLN A 420 8.31 9.16 9.20
CA GLN A 420 6.94 8.99 8.74
C GLN A 420 5.98 9.84 9.58
N PRO A 421 5.12 10.66 8.97
CA PRO A 421 4.22 11.58 9.71
C PRO A 421 3.13 10.83 10.46
N VAL A 422 2.76 9.63 10.00
CA VAL A 422 1.74 8.78 10.61
C VAL A 422 2.28 7.35 10.68
N ALA A 423 2.31 6.79 11.88
CA ALA A 423 2.66 5.39 12.06
C ALA A 423 1.70 4.50 11.25
N SER A 424 2.21 3.76 10.28
CA SER A 424 1.41 2.78 9.54
C SER A 424 0.87 1.70 10.48
N GLY A 425 -0.37 1.25 10.27
CA GLY A 425 -1.23 0.50 11.19
C GLY A 425 -0.60 -0.57 12.10
N THR A 426 0.46 -1.28 11.69
CA THR A 426 1.19 -2.23 12.55
C THR A 426 2.35 -1.59 13.33
N GLN A 427 2.87 -0.46 12.87
CA GLN A 427 3.94 0.28 13.56
C GLN A 427 3.39 1.17 14.68
N GLY A 428 2.13 1.63 14.57
CA GLY A 428 1.45 2.48 15.56
C GLY A 428 0.99 1.77 16.82
N LEU A 429 0.83 0.44 16.79
CA LEU A 429 0.40 -0.36 17.92
C LEU A 429 1.60 -0.91 18.72
N ASN A 430 2.16 -0.07 19.61
CA ASN A 430 2.97 -0.50 20.77
C ASN A 430 4.24 -1.32 20.50
N ARG A 431 5.12 -0.89 19.59
CA ARG A 431 6.49 -1.40 19.65
C ARG A 431 7.46 -0.27 20.01
N LYS A 432 7.92 -0.28 21.26
CA LYS A 432 8.85 0.69 21.86
C LYS A 432 10.19 0.85 21.09
N ASN A 433 10.49 -0.01 20.10
CA ASN A 433 11.76 -0.08 19.37
C ASN A 433 11.58 -0.22 17.85
N THR A 434 10.57 0.40 17.23
CA THR A 434 10.42 0.39 15.77
C THR A 434 10.94 1.69 15.16
N LEU A 435 11.72 1.57 14.10
CA LEU A 435 12.09 2.70 13.25
C LEU A 435 10.80 3.30 12.65
N LYS A 436 10.60 4.60 12.85
CA LYS A 436 9.40 5.32 12.39
C LYS A 436 9.68 6.14 11.12
N GLY A 437 10.43 5.59 10.20
CA GLY A 437 10.80 6.28 8.97
C GLY A 437 11.45 5.33 7.97
N ASP A 438 11.89 5.89 6.88
CA ASP A 438 12.61 5.19 5.83
C ASP A 438 13.95 5.89 5.54
N PHE A 439 14.93 5.15 5.05
CA PHE A 439 16.13 5.73 4.46
C PHE A 439 15.88 6.00 2.97
N VAL A 440 16.29 7.16 2.50
CA VAL A 440 16.40 7.47 1.07
C VAL A 440 17.86 7.36 0.66
N TYR A 441 18.13 6.45 -0.24
CA TYR A 441 19.45 6.21 -0.83
C TYR A 441 19.52 6.90 -2.18
N THR A 442 20.53 7.71 -2.42
CA THR A 442 20.75 8.35 -3.71
C THR A 442 22.05 7.85 -4.32
N PHE A 443 21.95 7.37 -5.54
CA PHE A 443 23.04 6.84 -6.34
C PHE A 443 23.18 7.63 -7.63
N LYS A 444 24.39 7.59 -8.21
CA LYS A 444 24.71 8.20 -9.51
C LYS A 444 25.15 7.14 -10.49
N LYS A 445 24.68 7.23 -11.74
CA LYS A 445 25.20 6.43 -12.84
C LYS A 445 26.53 6.98 -13.27
N LEU A 446 27.61 6.23 -13.13
CA LEU A 446 28.94 6.59 -13.60
C LEU A 446 29.19 6.08 -15.02
N ASP A 447 30.12 6.75 -15.74
CA ASP A 447 30.57 6.28 -17.08
C ASP A 447 31.25 4.92 -17.04
N LYS A 448 31.86 4.57 -15.92
CA LYS A 448 32.45 3.25 -15.64
C LYS A 448 31.97 2.76 -14.30
N PRO A 449 31.53 1.49 -14.19
CA PRO A 449 31.18 0.91 -12.89
C PRO A 449 32.35 1.04 -11.91
N CYS A 450 32.05 1.29 -10.64
CA CYS A 450 33.04 1.24 -9.58
C CYS A 450 33.63 -0.18 -9.48
N ASP A 451 34.92 -0.28 -9.24
CA ASP A 451 35.54 -1.56 -8.88
C ASP A 451 34.95 -2.03 -7.55
N PHE A 452 34.24 -3.13 -7.63
CA PHE A 452 33.54 -3.72 -6.51
C PHE A 452 34.51 -4.63 -5.74
N SER A 453 35.34 -4.05 -4.86
CA SER A 453 36.15 -4.84 -3.96
C SER A 453 35.30 -5.39 -2.82
N ASP A 454 35.51 -6.67 -2.50
CA ASP A 454 34.76 -7.36 -1.43
C ASP A 454 35.42 -7.16 -0.04
N ASP A 455 36.12 -6.02 0.15
CA ASP A 455 36.75 -5.68 1.42
C ASP A 455 35.67 -5.46 2.49
N HIS A 456 35.53 -6.42 3.37
CA HIS A 456 34.56 -6.41 4.45
C HIS A 456 35.15 -5.69 5.67
N LYS A 457 34.53 -4.56 6.04
CA LYS A 457 34.78 -3.95 7.35
C LYS A 457 33.95 -4.61 8.43
N ASN A 458 34.48 -4.66 9.63
CA ASN A 458 33.77 -5.20 10.80
C ASN A 458 32.65 -4.26 11.24
N GLY A 459 31.41 -4.73 11.11
CA GLY A 459 30.22 -3.95 11.46
C GLY A 459 30.04 -3.74 12.97
N GLU A 460 30.54 -4.65 13.81
CA GLU A 460 30.52 -4.47 15.27
C GLU A 460 31.36 -3.26 15.69
N GLN A 461 32.52 -3.04 15.04
CA GLN A 461 33.35 -1.87 15.31
C GLN A 461 32.64 -0.57 14.92
N ILE A 462 31.91 -0.55 13.80
CA ILE A 462 31.10 0.61 13.40
C ILE A 462 30.02 0.93 14.44
N ILE A 463 29.38 -0.10 15.03
CA ILE A 463 28.40 0.10 16.10
C ILE A 463 29.06 0.71 17.33
N LEU A 464 30.19 0.18 17.78
CA LEU A 464 30.96 0.68 18.93
C LEU A 464 31.37 2.13 18.73
N ASP A 465 31.95 2.45 17.57
CA ASP A 465 32.38 3.82 17.24
C ASP A 465 31.20 4.79 17.23
N THR A 466 30.06 4.37 16.66
CA THR A 466 28.85 5.20 16.60
C THR A 466 28.29 5.45 17.98
N MET A 467 28.22 4.44 18.85
CA MET A 467 27.79 4.60 20.25
C MET A 467 28.74 5.51 21.02
N THR A 468 30.06 5.34 20.85
CA THR A 468 31.07 6.19 21.50
C THR A 468 30.93 7.65 21.09
N ASP A 469 30.64 7.93 19.82
CA ASP A 469 30.40 9.29 19.33
C ASP A 469 29.13 9.94 19.92
N PHE A 470 28.09 9.14 20.18
CA PHE A 470 26.89 9.61 20.86
C PHE A 470 27.17 9.93 22.35
N THR A 471 27.85 9.03 23.07
CA THR A 471 28.07 9.18 24.51
C THR A 471 28.98 10.37 24.87
N LYS A 472 29.82 10.85 23.93
CA LYS A 472 30.55 12.12 24.08
C LYS A 472 29.64 13.34 24.11
N LYS A 473 28.44 13.26 23.53
CA LYS A 473 27.52 14.39 23.31
C LYS A 473 26.29 14.35 24.19
N GLN A 474 25.84 13.15 24.55
CA GLN A 474 24.61 12.94 25.30
C GLN A 474 24.67 11.68 26.18
N LYS A 475 23.85 11.65 27.25
CA LYS A 475 23.90 10.58 28.26
C LYS A 475 23.37 9.23 27.76
N TYR A 476 22.45 9.24 26.80
CA TYR A 476 21.84 8.05 26.20
C TYR A 476 21.48 8.30 24.75
N VAL A 477 21.21 7.26 23.99
CA VAL A 477 20.75 7.33 22.60
C VAL A 477 19.50 6.46 22.41
N THR A 478 18.48 6.99 21.74
CA THR A 478 17.32 6.17 21.36
C THR A 478 17.69 5.18 20.24
N THR A 479 16.94 4.10 20.12
CA THR A 479 17.17 3.15 19.02
C THR A 479 17.04 3.83 17.66
N ALA A 480 16.10 4.74 17.49
CA ALA A 480 15.90 5.49 16.26
C ALA A 480 17.11 6.35 15.91
N ASP A 481 17.58 7.18 16.85
CA ASP A 481 18.75 8.06 16.65
C ASP A 481 20.02 7.25 16.34
N LEU A 482 20.19 6.11 17.02
CA LEU A 482 21.32 5.22 16.77
C LEU A 482 21.28 4.67 15.33
N TYR A 483 20.14 4.13 14.90
CA TYR A 483 19.99 3.58 13.56
C TYR A 483 20.14 4.64 12.47
N GLU A 484 19.62 5.85 12.68
CA GLU A 484 19.77 6.98 11.75
C GLU A 484 21.24 7.26 11.40
N LYS A 485 22.14 7.18 12.39
CA LYS A 485 23.58 7.40 12.17
C LYS A 485 24.34 6.12 11.77
N LEU A 486 23.91 4.99 12.28
CA LEU A 486 24.58 3.71 12.09
C LEU A 486 24.41 3.16 10.67
N ILE A 487 23.17 3.16 10.15
CA ILE A 487 22.86 2.53 8.86
C ILE A 487 23.62 3.18 7.69
N PRO A 488 23.67 4.52 7.56
CA PRO A 488 24.48 5.17 6.52
C PRO A 488 25.96 4.77 6.59
N ARG A 489 26.52 4.61 7.79
CA ARG A 489 27.92 4.17 7.97
C ARG A 489 28.12 2.71 7.55
N ILE A 490 27.25 1.80 8.01
CA ILE A 490 27.33 0.37 7.65
C ILE A 490 27.25 0.22 6.12
N ILE A 491 26.36 0.94 5.46
CA ILE A 491 26.17 0.83 4.02
C ILE A 491 27.33 1.45 3.25
N LYS A 492 27.76 2.66 3.62
CA LYS A 492 28.87 3.35 2.97
C LYS A 492 30.18 2.59 3.13
N GLU A 493 30.42 1.98 4.29
CA GLU A 493 31.62 1.23 4.61
C GLU A 493 31.48 -0.27 4.30
N ARG A 494 30.29 -0.70 3.85
CA ARG A 494 29.96 -2.11 3.50
C ARG A 494 30.20 -3.08 4.66
N ALA A 495 29.99 -2.62 5.89
CA ALA A 495 30.30 -3.33 7.13
C ALA A 495 29.14 -4.28 7.52
N TYR A 496 28.82 -5.25 6.66
CA TYR A 496 27.69 -6.16 6.82
C TYR A 496 28.00 -7.41 7.67
N TYR A 497 29.23 -7.59 8.12
CA TYR A 497 29.68 -8.78 8.82
C TYR A 497 30.17 -8.44 10.23
N ASP A 498 30.03 -9.41 11.14
CA ASP A 498 30.60 -9.38 12.50
C ASP A 498 32.07 -9.81 12.52
N SER A 499 32.66 -9.89 13.71
CA SER A 499 34.03 -10.31 13.92
C SER A 499 34.32 -11.78 13.57
N ASP A 500 33.27 -12.59 13.41
CA ASP A 500 33.35 -14.02 13.04
C ASP A 500 33.02 -14.23 11.54
N ASP A 501 33.00 -13.20 10.71
CA ASP A 501 32.62 -13.23 9.29
C ASP A 501 31.16 -13.72 9.05
N LYS A 502 30.27 -13.58 10.04
CA LYS A 502 28.86 -13.85 9.90
C LYS A 502 28.09 -12.56 9.62
N LEU A 503 26.95 -12.66 8.96
CA LEU A 503 26.09 -11.50 8.75
C LEU A 503 25.71 -10.85 10.08
N LEU A 504 25.93 -9.54 10.18
CA LEU A 504 25.74 -8.73 11.37
C LEU A 504 24.25 -8.73 11.80
N ASP A 505 24.02 -9.08 13.04
CA ASP A 505 22.73 -8.91 13.73
C ASP A 505 22.85 -7.70 14.67
N ILE A 506 22.48 -6.52 14.15
CA ILE A 506 22.61 -5.25 14.86
C ILE A 506 21.86 -5.28 16.18
N ASP A 507 20.58 -5.72 16.19
CA ASP A 507 19.75 -5.76 17.40
C ASP A 507 20.36 -6.66 18.46
N LYS A 508 20.85 -7.82 18.07
CA LYS A 508 21.47 -8.78 18.97
C LYS A 508 22.80 -8.25 19.54
N PHE A 509 23.61 -7.62 18.70
CA PHE A 509 24.89 -7.04 19.14
C PHE A 509 24.65 -5.89 20.12
N ILE A 510 23.75 -4.96 19.80
CA ILE A 510 23.39 -3.83 20.67
C ILE A 510 22.88 -4.34 22.01
N ALA A 511 21.91 -5.28 22.01
CA ALA A 511 21.33 -5.81 23.24
C ALA A 511 22.31 -6.59 24.12
N LYS A 512 23.37 -7.14 23.54
CA LYS A 512 24.45 -7.84 24.29
C LYS A 512 25.48 -6.88 24.86
N THR A 513 25.74 -5.75 24.20
CA THR A 513 26.90 -4.89 24.46
C THR A 513 26.54 -3.65 25.27
N PHE A 514 25.30 -3.17 25.16
CA PHE A 514 24.85 -1.91 25.78
C PHE A 514 23.68 -2.13 26.73
N ASN A 515 23.50 -1.23 27.70
CA ASN A 515 22.38 -1.25 28.62
C ASN A 515 21.19 -0.47 28.04
N TYR A 516 19.96 -1.03 28.15
CA TYR A 516 18.71 -0.38 27.73
C TYR A 516 17.85 -0.05 28.95
N GLU A 517 17.76 1.23 29.29
CA GLU A 517 17.17 1.69 30.53
C GLU A 517 16.17 2.83 30.31
N GLU A 518 15.22 2.97 31.25
CA GLU A 518 14.35 4.13 31.33
C GLU A 518 15.16 5.31 31.92
N GLN A 519 15.14 6.43 31.21
CA GLN A 519 15.87 7.64 31.57
C GLN A 519 15.00 8.56 32.47
N PRO A 520 15.59 9.53 33.18
CA PRO A 520 14.85 10.42 34.07
C PRO A 520 13.75 11.25 33.39
N ASP A 521 13.80 11.39 32.06
CA ASP A 521 12.77 12.05 31.26
C ASP A 521 11.64 11.12 30.79
N GLY A 522 11.62 9.86 31.29
CA GLY A 522 10.63 8.85 30.95
C GLY A 522 10.82 8.19 29.57
N LYS A 523 11.91 8.51 28.86
CA LYS A 523 12.25 7.86 27.60
C LYS A 523 13.16 6.65 27.85
N PHE A 524 13.12 5.68 26.94
CA PHE A 524 14.03 4.55 26.95
C PHE A 524 15.20 4.80 26.00
N GLY A 525 16.41 4.45 26.43
CA GLY A 525 17.60 4.62 25.62
C GLY A 525 18.74 3.67 25.98
N TRP A 526 19.68 3.59 25.06
CA TRP A 526 20.91 2.81 25.18
C TRP A 526 22.02 3.63 25.81
N THR A 527 22.73 3.02 26.73
CA THR A 527 23.94 3.56 27.38
C THR A 527 25.10 2.58 27.22
N LEU A 528 26.36 3.09 27.30
CA LEU A 528 27.58 2.28 27.33
C LEU A 528 27.65 1.44 28.59
#